data_0c7c9e1a82ccd0e50a7eefef197b9dfc
#
_entry.id   0c7c9e1a82ccd0e50a7eefef197b9dfc
#
_cell.length_a   1.000
_cell.length_b   1.000
_cell.length_c   1.000
_cell.angle_alpha   90.00
_cell.angle_beta   90.00
_cell.angle_gamma   90.00
#
_symmetry.space_group_name_H-M   'P 1'
#
loop_
_entity.id
_entity.type
_entity.pdbx_description
1 polymer ?
#
loop_
_entity_poly.entity_id
_entity_poly.type
_entity_poly.pdbx_seq_one_letter_code
_entity_poly.pdbx_strand_id
1 'polypeptide(L)'
;MRASHWLTHLEYELNSPVWRHLILGMASRHTLVRYDGRGTGLSQRDAVEISLDRWVDDLAYIVDCLSLERFVLLGVSQGGAISIKYAARHPERVSHLIIHGAYARGFLHRDNPDKQRQFVELNRALIREGWGSEHDAYRQWFTSQFIPGGTAEQSRWFNDLERVSATPEMMERFVIEMSTINVADLLPQVKAPTLVTHCTGDVRVPFALGQEIAAGIPGAKFVPLDSRNHNFLAHEPATRIFFDAVASFLGDPPFRGALPGTATFKERAQRRIAALERNWMIKAVAILAALAGAMISFLQLLRLLRQ
;
A
#
# COMPACT_ATOMS: atom_id res chain seq x y z
N MET A 1 7.67 -8.17 -4.50
CA MET A 1 6.32 -8.26 -5.10
C MET A 1 5.26 -7.99 -4.06
N ARG A 2 4.31 -7.05 -4.30
CA ARG A 2 3.10 -6.88 -3.47
C ARG A 2 1.93 -7.54 -4.18
N ALA A 3 1.29 -8.49 -3.54
CA ALA A 3 0.03 -9.03 -4.05
C ALA A 3 -1.03 -7.93 -4.09
N SER A 4 -1.87 -7.93 -5.12
CA SER A 4 -2.99 -7.01 -5.23
C SER A 4 -4.05 -7.31 -4.18
N HIS A 5 -4.91 -6.36 -3.94
CA HIS A 5 -6.13 -6.49 -3.15
C HIS A 5 -7.28 -5.70 -3.82
N TRP A 6 -8.48 -5.82 -3.29
CA TRP A 6 -9.70 -5.25 -3.89
C TRP A 6 -9.70 -3.72 -4.06
N LEU A 7 -8.83 -3.01 -3.34
CA LEU A 7 -8.76 -1.55 -3.33
C LEU A 7 -7.37 -1.10 -3.80
N THR A 8 -7.08 -1.24 -5.09
CA THR A 8 -5.84 -0.76 -5.70
C THR A 8 -6.12 0.13 -6.91
N HIS A 9 -5.22 1.10 -7.12
CA HIS A 9 -5.13 1.90 -8.33
C HIS A 9 -3.70 2.43 -8.43
N LEU A 10 -2.89 1.85 -9.31
CA LEU A 10 -1.44 2.05 -9.35
C LEU A 10 -1.02 3.51 -9.41
N GLU A 11 -1.66 4.32 -10.26
CA GLU A 11 -1.33 5.74 -10.39
C GLU A 11 -1.84 6.56 -9.20
N TYR A 12 -3.07 6.29 -8.75
CA TYR A 12 -3.68 7.05 -7.67
C TYR A 12 -2.94 6.85 -6.33
N GLU A 13 -2.50 5.61 -6.04
CA GLU A 13 -1.74 5.27 -4.84
C GLU A 13 -0.37 5.98 -4.74
N LEU A 14 0.28 6.34 -5.86
CA LEU A 14 1.60 6.98 -5.85
C LEU A 14 1.58 8.36 -5.17
N ASN A 15 0.47 9.06 -5.22
CA ASN A 15 0.28 10.37 -4.58
C ASN A 15 -0.52 10.30 -3.27
N SER A 16 -0.82 9.11 -2.82
CA SER A 16 -1.64 8.84 -1.65
C SER A 16 -1.07 9.41 -0.35
N PRO A 17 -1.85 10.14 0.45
CA PRO A 17 -1.48 10.47 1.81
C PRO A 17 -1.60 9.27 2.78
N VAL A 18 -2.15 8.13 2.30
CA VAL A 18 -2.33 6.89 3.07
C VAL A 18 -1.31 5.82 2.67
N TRP A 19 -1.08 5.57 1.37
CA TRP A 19 -0.24 4.47 0.89
C TRP A 19 1.19 4.84 0.51
N ARG A 20 1.43 6.13 0.18
CA ARG A 20 2.71 6.57 -0.39
C ARG A 20 3.93 6.18 0.46
N HIS A 21 3.82 6.27 1.78
CA HIS A 21 4.93 5.94 2.67
C HIS A 21 5.29 4.45 2.61
N LEU A 22 4.30 3.55 2.53
CA LEU A 22 4.54 2.11 2.36
C LEU A 22 5.21 1.83 1.01
N ILE A 23 4.68 2.40 -0.07
CA ILE A 23 5.21 2.22 -1.43
C ILE A 23 6.65 2.71 -1.51
N LEU A 24 6.92 3.95 -1.11
CA LEU A 24 8.25 4.53 -1.22
C LEU A 24 9.24 3.93 -0.21
N GLY A 25 8.77 3.57 0.99
CA GLY A 25 9.58 2.89 1.98
C GLY A 25 10.10 1.55 1.49
N MET A 26 9.22 0.72 0.92
CA MET A 26 9.61 -0.56 0.32
C MET A 26 10.49 -0.36 -0.93
N ALA A 27 10.12 0.56 -1.81
CA ALA A 27 10.86 0.84 -3.05
C ALA A 27 12.22 1.50 -2.83
N SER A 28 12.49 2.05 -1.63
CA SER A 28 13.78 2.70 -1.34
C SER A 28 14.96 1.72 -1.24
N ARG A 29 14.70 0.44 -1.08
CA ARG A 29 15.72 -0.61 -0.88
C ARG A 29 15.58 -1.79 -1.83
N HIS A 30 14.37 -2.00 -2.36
CA HIS A 30 14.04 -3.15 -3.19
C HIS A 30 13.33 -2.69 -4.46
N THR A 31 13.43 -3.46 -5.53
CA THR A 31 12.52 -3.31 -6.66
C THR A 31 11.12 -3.75 -6.22
N LEU A 32 10.19 -2.79 -6.11
CA LEU A 32 8.82 -3.05 -5.72
C LEU A 32 7.93 -3.23 -6.96
N VAL A 33 7.50 -4.46 -7.21
CA VAL A 33 6.49 -4.75 -8.23
C VAL A 33 5.11 -4.68 -7.61
N ARG A 34 4.20 -3.92 -8.26
CA ARG A 34 2.79 -3.78 -7.91
C ARG A 34 1.94 -3.95 -9.18
N TYR A 35 0.72 -4.40 -9.03
CA TYR A 35 -0.25 -4.51 -10.09
C TYR A 35 -1.65 -4.25 -9.54
N ASP A 36 -2.55 -3.80 -10.39
CA ASP A 36 -3.98 -3.79 -10.09
C ASP A 36 -4.56 -5.14 -10.43
N GLY A 37 -5.25 -5.75 -9.47
CA GLY A 37 -5.92 -7.04 -9.67
C GLY A 37 -7.08 -6.92 -10.66
N ARG A 38 -7.56 -8.05 -11.17
CA ARG A 38 -8.75 -8.09 -12.01
C ARG A 38 -9.93 -7.38 -11.33
N GLY A 39 -10.63 -6.56 -12.06
CA GLY A 39 -11.77 -5.79 -11.56
C GLY A 39 -11.39 -4.51 -10.81
N THR A 40 -10.09 -4.17 -10.65
CA THR A 40 -9.65 -2.98 -9.93
C THR A 40 -8.74 -2.07 -10.75
N GLY A 41 -8.69 -0.81 -10.34
CA GLY A 41 -7.73 0.19 -10.80
C GLY A 41 -7.69 0.36 -12.31
N LEU A 42 -6.52 0.17 -12.89
CA LEU A 42 -6.25 0.27 -14.32
C LEU A 42 -6.43 -1.07 -15.06
N SER A 43 -6.66 -2.17 -14.33
CA SER A 43 -6.96 -3.46 -14.93
C SER A 43 -8.39 -3.51 -15.47
N GLN A 44 -8.69 -4.54 -16.26
CA GLN A 44 -10.03 -4.75 -16.80
C GLN A 44 -11.08 -4.78 -15.69
N ARG A 45 -12.08 -3.88 -15.76
CA ARG A 45 -13.05 -3.66 -14.69
C ARG A 45 -14.28 -4.55 -14.75
N ASP A 46 -14.57 -5.13 -15.91
CA ASP A 46 -15.68 -6.03 -16.18
C ASP A 46 -15.25 -7.52 -16.13
N ALA A 47 -14.28 -7.83 -15.27
CA ALA A 47 -13.77 -9.19 -15.10
C ALA A 47 -14.89 -10.19 -14.83
N VAL A 48 -14.98 -11.24 -15.66
CA VAL A 48 -16.08 -12.24 -15.60
C VAL A 48 -15.96 -13.10 -14.34
N GLU A 49 -14.73 -13.54 -14.02
CA GLU A 49 -14.49 -14.43 -12.89
C GLU A 49 -13.74 -13.71 -11.75
N ILE A 50 -14.36 -13.68 -10.59
CA ILE A 50 -13.79 -13.17 -9.34
C ILE A 50 -13.77 -14.31 -8.35
N SER A 51 -12.56 -14.79 -8.01
CA SER A 51 -12.36 -15.81 -6.99
C SER A 51 -10.93 -15.72 -6.43
N LEU A 52 -10.72 -16.29 -5.24
CA LEU A 52 -9.40 -16.38 -4.65
C LEU A 52 -8.40 -17.12 -5.57
N ASP A 53 -8.86 -18.18 -6.25
CA ASP A 53 -8.03 -18.93 -7.19
C ASP A 53 -7.59 -18.06 -8.36
N ARG A 54 -8.49 -17.28 -8.95
CA ARG A 54 -8.15 -16.39 -10.07
C ARG A 54 -7.20 -15.27 -9.66
N TRP A 55 -7.31 -14.75 -8.44
CA TRP A 55 -6.32 -13.77 -7.94
C TRP A 55 -4.94 -14.38 -7.73
N VAL A 56 -4.86 -15.65 -7.33
CA VAL A 56 -3.59 -16.40 -7.23
C VAL A 56 -3.02 -16.68 -8.61
N ASP A 57 -3.86 -17.07 -9.57
CA ASP A 57 -3.44 -17.31 -10.97
C ASP A 57 -2.92 -16.00 -11.61
N ASP A 58 -3.55 -14.86 -11.36
CA ASP A 58 -3.06 -13.54 -11.82
C ASP A 58 -1.68 -13.22 -11.27
N LEU A 59 -1.47 -13.46 -9.97
CA LEU A 59 -0.16 -13.28 -9.34
C LEU A 59 0.88 -14.18 -9.99
N ALA A 60 0.57 -15.47 -10.21
CA ALA A 60 1.46 -16.44 -10.85
C ALA A 60 1.82 -15.97 -12.28
N TYR A 61 0.83 -15.57 -13.06
CA TYR A 61 1.04 -15.08 -14.42
C TYR A 61 1.98 -13.85 -14.47
N ILE A 62 1.80 -12.89 -13.57
CA ILE A 62 2.66 -11.70 -13.51
C ILE A 62 4.09 -12.07 -13.11
N VAL A 63 4.24 -12.98 -12.14
CA VAL A 63 5.55 -13.50 -11.72
C VAL A 63 6.29 -14.15 -12.88
N ASP A 64 5.58 -14.95 -13.71
CA ASP A 64 6.15 -15.61 -14.87
C ASP A 64 6.49 -14.60 -16.00
N CYS A 65 5.61 -13.66 -16.30
CA CYS A 65 5.87 -12.58 -17.26
C CYS A 65 7.11 -11.76 -16.92
N LEU A 66 7.40 -11.58 -15.63
CA LEU A 66 8.57 -10.86 -15.15
C LEU A 66 9.79 -11.75 -14.92
N SER A 67 9.68 -13.06 -15.19
CA SER A 67 10.74 -14.05 -15.00
C SER A 67 11.31 -14.01 -13.56
N LEU A 68 10.46 -13.80 -12.55
CA LEU A 68 10.89 -13.76 -11.16
C LEU A 68 11.06 -15.19 -10.63
N GLU A 69 12.28 -15.66 -10.52
CA GLU A 69 12.57 -17.02 -10.03
C GLU A 69 12.26 -17.14 -8.54
N ARG A 70 12.75 -16.19 -7.73
CA ARG A 70 12.55 -16.20 -6.29
C ARG A 70 12.48 -14.76 -5.75
N PHE A 71 11.43 -14.45 -4.97
CA PHE A 71 11.15 -13.08 -4.53
C PHE A 71 10.52 -13.02 -3.14
N VAL A 72 10.60 -11.83 -2.52
CA VAL A 72 9.85 -11.50 -1.31
C VAL A 72 8.41 -11.18 -1.69
N LEU A 73 7.43 -11.84 -1.06
CA LEU A 73 6.01 -11.62 -1.28
C LEU A 73 5.39 -10.87 -0.10
N LEU A 74 4.77 -9.72 -0.38
CA LEU A 74 4.04 -8.90 0.59
C LEU A 74 2.55 -9.02 0.32
N GLY A 75 1.80 -9.49 1.30
CA GLY A 75 0.34 -9.53 1.32
C GLY A 75 -0.24 -8.56 2.35
N VAL A 76 -1.07 -7.62 1.90
CA VAL A 76 -1.77 -6.68 2.78
C VAL A 76 -3.26 -6.97 2.74
N SER A 77 -3.91 -7.06 3.90
CA SER A 77 -5.36 -7.30 4.00
C SER A 77 -5.78 -8.57 3.23
N GLN A 78 -6.74 -8.47 2.29
CA GLN A 78 -7.13 -9.58 1.40
C GLN A 78 -5.94 -10.16 0.62
N GLY A 79 -4.96 -9.31 0.23
CA GLY A 79 -3.74 -9.77 -0.43
C GLY A 79 -2.92 -10.76 0.41
N GLY A 80 -3.16 -10.81 1.72
CA GLY A 80 -2.57 -11.83 2.60
C GLY A 80 -3.06 -13.23 2.29
N ALA A 81 -4.36 -13.43 2.09
CA ALA A 81 -4.92 -14.73 1.73
C ALA A 81 -4.43 -15.21 0.35
N ILE A 82 -4.32 -14.29 -0.62
CA ILE A 82 -3.72 -14.56 -1.94
C ILE A 82 -2.27 -15.01 -1.76
N SER A 83 -1.50 -14.27 -0.94
CA SER A 83 -0.08 -14.55 -0.71
C SER A 83 0.15 -15.87 0.03
N ILE A 84 -0.68 -16.21 1.01
CA ILE A 84 -0.63 -17.50 1.72
C ILE A 84 -0.89 -18.64 0.74
N LYS A 85 -1.96 -18.54 -0.07
CA LYS A 85 -2.30 -19.60 -1.03
C LYS A 85 -1.23 -19.73 -2.12
N TYR A 86 -0.67 -18.62 -2.61
CA TYR A 86 0.45 -18.64 -3.55
C TYR A 86 1.69 -19.29 -2.94
N ALA A 87 2.10 -18.90 -1.73
CA ALA A 87 3.28 -19.42 -1.06
C ALA A 87 3.16 -20.93 -0.73
N ALA A 88 1.95 -21.40 -0.42
CA ALA A 88 1.70 -22.83 -0.23
C ALA A 88 1.79 -23.63 -1.54
N ARG A 89 1.33 -23.05 -2.67
CA ARG A 89 1.38 -23.70 -4.01
C ARG A 89 2.76 -23.65 -4.66
N HIS A 90 3.53 -22.56 -4.41
CA HIS A 90 4.82 -22.26 -5.05
C HIS A 90 5.90 -21.98 -4.00
N PRO A 91 6.21 -22.95 -3.09
CA PRO A 91 7.16 -22.72 -2.00
C PRO A 91 8.57 -22.38 -2.48
N GLU A 92 8.96 -22.84 -3.67
CA GLU A 92 10.26 -22.57 -4.30
C GLU A 92 10.40 -21.11 -4.76
N ARG A 93 9.29 -20.44 -5.07
CA ARG A 93 9.27 -19.06 -5.63
C ARG A 93 9.31 -17.98 -4.54
N VAL A 94 8.85 -18.28 -3.32
CA VAL A 94 8.75 -17.29 -2.24
C VAL A 94 9.96 -17.40 -1.32
N SER A 95 10.84 -16.39 -1.33
CA SER A 95 12.00 -16.34 -0.45
C SER A 95 11.64 -15.97 0.99
N HIS A 96 10.74 -14.99 1.14
CA HIS A 96 10.18 -14.52 2.41
C HIS A 96 8.73 -14.08 2.19
N LEU A 97 7.88 -14.34 3.15
CA LEU A 97 6.49 -13.93 3.14
C LEU A 97 6.28 -12.85 4.22
N ILE A 98 5.74 -11.70 3.83
CA ILE A 98 5.39 -10.61 4.74
C ILE A 98 3.88 -10.43 4.67
N ILE A 99 3.21 -10.52 5.80
CA ILE A 99 1.74 -10.38 5.91
C ILE A 99 1.44 -9.20 6.82
N HIS A 100 0.58 -8.27 6.36
CA HIS A 100 0.12 -7.16 7.17
C HIS A 100 -1.41 -7.06 7.19
N GLY A 101 -2.01 -6.96 8.38
CA GLY A 101 -3.44 -6.70 8.56
C GLY A 101 -4.35 -7.69 7.84
N ALA A 102 -3.95 -8.96 7.72
CA ALA A 102 -4.63 -9.96 6.91
C ALA A 102 -5.43 -10.96 7.74
N TYR A 103 -6.15 -11.83 7.05
CA TYR A 103 -6.98 -12.89 7.61
C TYR A 103 -6.83 -14.17 6.79
N ALA A 104 -6.89 -15.31 7.46
CA ALA A 104 -6.97 -16.62 6.82
C ALA A 104 -8.43 -17.03 6.55
N ARG A 105 -9.36 -16.52 7.34
CA ARG A 105 -10.80 -16.80 7.26
C ARG A 105 -11.61 -15.54 7.00
N GLY A 106 -12.36 -15.53 5.89
CA GLY A 106 -13.34 -14.51 5.53
C GLY A 106 -14.52 -14.51 6.51
N PHE A 107 -15.42 -13.54 6.39
CA PHE A 107 -16.49 -13.32 7.36
C PHE A 107 -17.33 -14.57 7.62
N LEU A 108 -17.70 -15.33 6.59
CA LEU A 108 -18.57 -16.51 6.72
C LEU A 108 -17.91 -17.71 7.41
N HIS A 109 -16.59 -17.67 7.62
CA HIS A 109 -15.81 -18.70 8.30
C HIS A 109 -15.36 -18.27 9.71
N ARG A 110 -15.92 -17.16 10.25
CA ARG A 110 -15.65 -16.67 11.60
C ARG A 110 -16.75 -17.06 12.55
N ASP A 111 -16.50 -16.84 13.84
CA ASP A 111 -17.50 -17.10 14.90
C ASP A 111 -18.77 -16.31 14.67
N ASN A 112 -19.89 -16.88 15.17
CA ASN A 112 -21.22 -16.32 15.02
C ASN A 112 -21.67 -16.12 13.55
N PRO A 113 -21.89 -17.21 12.80
CA PRO A 113 -22.16 -17.17 11.35
C PRO A 113 -23.36 -16.30 10.96
N ASP A 114 -24.41 -16.23 11.81
CA ASP A 114 -25.59 -15.42 11.53
C ASP A 114 -25.29 -13.93 11.57
N LYS A 115 -24.54 -13.50 12.58
CA LYS A 115 -24.06 -12.12 12.67
C LYS A 115 -23.16 -11.77 11.49
N GLN A 116 -22.30 -12.71 11.08
CA GLN A 116 -21.42 -12.49 9.93
C GLN A 116 -22.21 -12.39 8.62
N ARG A 117 -23.23 -13.22 8.40
CA ARG A 117 -24.14 -13.10 7.26
C ARG A 117 -24.84 -11.74 7.22
N GLN A 118 -25.38 -11.30 8.35
CA GLN A 118 -26.02 -9.97 8.47
C GLN A 118 -25.03 -8.84 8.13
N PHE A 119 -23.79 -8.95 8.60
CA PHE A 119 -22.76 -7.97 8.31
C PHE A 119 -22.38 -7.94 6.81
N VAL A 120 -22.28 -9.09 6.15
CA VAL A 120 -22.05 -9.18 4.71
C VAL A 120 -23.20 -8.55 3.92
N GLU A 121 -24.45 -8.85 4.28
CA GLU A 121 -25.62 -8.24 3.61
C GLU A 121 -25.70 -6.73 3.83
N LEU A 122 -25.38 -6.23 5.01
CA LEU A 122 -25.27 -4.79 5.27
C LEU A 122 -24.21 -4.14 4.36
N ASN A 123 -23.02 -4.74 4.23
CA ASN A 123 -21.98 -4.23 3.33
C ASN A 123 -22.47 -4.19 1.88
N ARG A 124 -23.13 -5.24 1.41
CA ARG A 124 -23.69 -5.32 0.05
C ARG A 124 -24.74 -4.22 -0.19
N ALA A 125 -25.64 -4.00 0.76
CA ALA A 125 -26.64 -2.94 0.66
C ALA A 125 -25.98 -1.54 0.57
N LEU A 126 -25.01 -1.25 1.44
CA LEU A 126 -24.26 0.01 1.42
C LEU A 126 -23.50 0.22 0.11
N ILE A 127 -22.93 -0.84 -0.46
CA ILE A 127 -22.23 -0.79 -1.74
C ILE A 127 -23.21 -0.45 -2.86
N ARG A 128 -24.32 -1.16 -2.96
CA ARG A 128 -25.32 -0.93 -4.02
C ARG A 128 -25.84 0.51 -4.02
N GLU A 129 -26.17 1.02 -2.83
CA GLU A 129 -26.78 2.35 -2.68
C GLU A 129 -25.75 3.49 -2.75
N GLY A 130 -24.50 3.25 -2.32
CA GLY A 130 -23.60 4.35 -2.02
C GLY A 130 -22.25 4.36 -2.70
N TRP A 131 -21.74 3.23 -3.22
CA TRP A 131 -20.38 3.17 -3.75
C TRP A 131 -20.14 4.12 -4.92
N GLY A 132 -21.07 4.18 -5.87
CA GLY A 132 -21.03 5.09 -7.01
C GLY A 132 -21.66 6.46 -6.76
N SER A 133 -22.21 6.73 -5.56
CA SER A 133 -22.89 7.97 -5.23
C SER A 133 -21.95 9.17 -5.23
N GLU A 134 -22.45 10.35 -5.58
CA GLU A 134 -21.73 11.62 -5.40
C GLU A 134 -21.54 11.99 -3.92
N HIS A 135 -22.41 11.49 -3.04
CA HIS A 135 -22.32 11.73 -1.58
C HIS A 135 -21.29 10.81 -0.91
N ASP A 136 -20.39 11.40 -0.14
CA ASP A 136 -19.33 10.69 0.57
C ASP A 136 -19.79 9.84 1.75
N ALA A 137 -21.00 10.04 2.27
CA ALA A 137 -21.47 9.44 3.51
C ALA A 137 -21.35 7.92 3.54
N TYR A 138 -21.68 7.26 2.44
CA TYR A 138 -21.60 5.80 2.32
C TYR A 138 -20.15 5.30 2.29
N ARG A 139 -19.28 5.96 1.52
CA ARG A 139 -17.85 5.63 1.45
C ARG A 139 -17.17 5.95 2.76
N GLN A 140 -17.54 7.04 3.42
CA GLN A 140 -17.02 7.41 4.74
C GLN A 140 -17.23 6.31 5.79
N TRP A 141 -18.30 5.53 5.69
CA TRP A 141 -18.52 4.38 6.57
C TRP A 141 -17.42 3.32 6.37
N PHE A 142 -17.03 3.00 5.11
CA PHE A 142 -15.91 2.10 4.82
C PHE A 142 -14.59 2.72 5.26
N THR A 143 -14.31 3.94 4.85
CA THR A 143 -13.09 4.67 5.23
C THR A 143 -12.86 4.67 6.73
N SER A 144 -13.93 4.85 7.54
CA SER A 144 -13.86 4.85 9.00
C SER A 144 -13.43 3.51 9.61
N GLN A 145 -13.54 2.42 8.89
CA GLN A 145 -13.06 1.11 9.32
C GLN A 145 -11.58 0.89 9.00
N PHE A 146 -11.07 1.54 7.94
CA PHE A 146 -9.69 1.37 7.49
C PHE A 146 -8.75 2.39 8.12
N ILE A 147 -9.16 3.63 8.25
CA ILE A 147 -8.36 4.72 8.80
C ILE A 147 -9.16 5.60 9.79
N PRO A 148 -9.70 5.03 10.89
CA PRO A 148 -10.48 5.79 11.88
C PRO A 148 -9.67 6.93 12.52
N GLY A 149 -8.34 6.88 12.49
CA GLY A 149 -7.42 7.92 12.96
C GLY A 149 -6.95 8.86 11.85
N GLY A 150 -7.48 8.75 10.64
CA GLY A 150 -7.09 9.57 9.50
C GLY A 150 -7.53 11.03 9.63
N THR A 151 -6.75 11.94 9.02
CA THR A 151 -7.15 13.34 8.85
C THR A 151 -8.29 13.45 7.83
N ALA A 152 -8.98 14.59 7.82
CA ALA A 152 -10.03 14.86 6.82
C ALA A 152 -9.51 14.77 5.36
N GLU A 153 -8.24 15.15 5.11
CA GLU A 153 -7.59 14.99 3.80
C GLU A 153 -7.42 13.50 3.45
N GLN A 154 -6.91 12.71 4.40
CA GLN A 154 -6.72 11.28 4.21
C GLN A 154 -8.04 10.54 3.99
N SER A 155 -9.09 10.92 4.74
CA SER A 155 -10.42 10.33 4.58
C SER A 155 -11.03 10.65 3.21
N ARG A 156 -10.98 11.91 2.77
CA ARG A 156 -11.45 12.28 1.42
C ARG A 156 -10.70 11.52 0.33
N TRP A 157 -9.37 11.45 0.45
CA TRP A 157 -8.56 10.72 -0.50
C TRP A 157 -8.93 9.23 -0.55
N PHE A 158 -9.19 8.61 0.62
CA PHE A 158 -9.57 7.21 0.70
C PHE A 158 -10.96 6.97 0.10
N ASN A 159 -11.93 7.85 0.38
CA ASN A 159 -13.25 7.82 -0.26
C ASN A 159 -13.14 7.90 -1.80
N ASP A 160 -12.25 8.74 -2.32
CA ASP A 160 -12.01 8.85 -3.75
C ASP A 160 -11.33 7.60 -4.31
N LEU A 161 -10.36 7.01 -3.59
CA LEU A 161 -9.73 5.75 -3.98
C LEU A 161 -10.77 4.64 -4.14
N GLU A 162 -11.72 4.53 -3.20
CA GLU A 162 -12.82 3.56 -3.28
C GLU A 162 -13.57 3.70 -4.60
N ARG A 163 -13.97 4.92 -4.95
CA ARG A 163 -14.71 5.22 -6.17
C ARG A 163 -13.92 4.94 -7.46
N VAL A 164 -12.63 5.28 -7.49
CA VAL A 164 -11.81 5.09 -8.70
C VAL A 164 -11.29 3.66 -8.86
N SER A 165 -11.27 2.87 -7.79
CA SER A 165 -10.72 1.52 -7.80
C SER A 165 -11.64 0.49 -8.41
N ALA A 166 -12.95 0.51 -8.11
CA ALA A 166 -13.89 -0.50 -8.59
C ALA A 166 -15.29 0.08 -8.79
N THR A 167 -16.09 -0.53 -9.71
CA THR A 167 -17.51 -0.22 -9.84
C THR A 167 -18.31 -0.80 -8.66
N PRO A 168 -19.54 -0.29 -8.40
CA PRO A 168 -20.42 -0.86 -7.37
C PRO A 168 -20.65 -2.35 -7.53
N GLU A 169 -20.92 -2.79 -8.75
CA GLU A 169 -21.18 -4.20 -9.11
C GLU A 169 -19.96 -5.07 -8.84
N MET A 170 -18.78 -4.58 -9.20
CA MET A 170 -17.53 -5.29 -8.96
C MET A 170 -17.22 -5.36 -7.47
N MET A 171 -17.43 -4.26 -6.74
CA MET A 171 -17.21 -4.22 -5.30
C MET A 171 -18.15 -5.17 -4.54
N GLU A 172 -19.42 -5.28 -4.96
CA GLU A 172 -20.34 -6.26 -4.37
C GLU A 172 -19.82 -7.70 -4.57
N ARG A 173 -19.33 -8.03 -5.75
CA ARG A 173 -18.73 -9.34 -6.04
C ARG A 173 -17.49 -9.60 -5.19
N PHE A 174 -16.65 -8.58 -4.98
CA PHE A 174 -15.49 -8.69 -4.08
C PHE A 174 -15.90 -8.98 -2.64
N VAL A 175 -16.91 -8.29 -2.11
CA VAL A 175 -17.37 -8.54 -0.74
C VAL A 175 -17.89 -9.96 -0.59
N ILE A 176 -18.64 -10.48 -1.57
CA ILE A 176 -19.12 -11.85 -1.57
C ILE A 176 -17.92 -12.82 -1.54
N GLU A 177 -16.99 -12.70 -2.48
CA GLU A 177 -15.84 -13.59 -2.56
C GLU A 177 -14.94 -13.48 -1.30
N MET A 178 -14.62 -12.27 -0.86
CA MET A 178 -13.82 -12.07 0.37
C MET A 178 -14.48 -12.69 1.61
N SER A 179 -15.81 -12.77 1.65
CA SER A 179 -16.53 -13.37 2.76
C SER A 179 -16.38 -14.89 2.82
N THR A 180 -16.14 -15.54 1.69
CA THR A 180 -16.00 -17.00 1.56
C THR A 180 -14.55 -17.49 1.60
N ILE A 181 -13.56 -16.59 1.60
CA ILE A 181 -12.14 -16.96 1.68
C ILE A 181 -11.90 -17.87 2.89
N ASN A 182 -11.24 -18.99 2.67
CA ASN A 182 -10.69 -19.83 3.73
C ASN A 182 -9.38 -20.45 3.28
N VAL A 183 -8.27 -20.01 3.87
CA VAL A 183 -6.91 -20.52 3.64
C VAL A 183 -6.27 -21.05 4.94
N ALA A 184 -7.07 -21.28 5.98
CA ALA A 184 -6.56 -21.71 7.28
C ALA A 184 -5.80 -23.05 7.17
N ASP A 185 -6.32 -24.00 6.39
CA ASP A 185 -5.70 -25.31 6.19
C ASP A 185 -4.40 -25.26 5.36
N LEU A 186 -4.11 -24.11 4.73
CA LEU A 186 -2.87 -23.89 3.99
C LEU A 186 -1.75 -23.30 4.85
N LEU A 187 -2.07 -22.74 6.02
CA LEU A 187 -1.06 -22.10 6.89
C LEU A 187 0.10 -23.06 7.25
N PRO A 188 -0.13 -24.33 7.64
CA PRO A 188 0.95 -25.25 7.94
C PRO A 188 1.80 -25.65 6.71
N GLN A 189 1.30 -25.39 5.50
CA GLN A 189 1.97 -25.75 4.25
C GLN A 189 2.93 -24.65 3.75
N VAL A 190 2.87 -23.44 4.32
CA VAL A 190 3.78 -22.33 3.98
C VAL A 190 5.19 -22.67 4.45
N LYS A 191 6.13 -22.77 3.50
CA LYS A 191 7.55 -23.11 3.76
C LYS A 191 8.44 -21.87 3.90
N ALA A 192 8.03 -20.74 3.31
CA ALA A 192 8.81 -19.52 3.34
C ALA A 192 8.89 -18.96 4.78
N PRO A 193 10.06 -18.49 5.23
CA PRO A 193 10.15 -17.65 6.42
C PRO A 193 9.07 -16.57 6.37
N THR A 194 8.32 -16.39 7.46
CA THR A 194 7.14 -15.52 7.46
C THR A 194 7.21 -14.48 8.57
N LEU A 195 6.92 -13.22 8.23
CA LEU A 195 6.70 -12.12 9.15
C LEU A 195 5.21 -11.71 9.07
N VAL A 196 4.52 -11.77 10.18
CA VAL A 196 3.14 -11.27 10.30
C VAL A 196 3.15 -10.00 11.15
N THR A 197 2.56 -8.94 10.65
CA THR A 197 2.36 -7.68 11.37
C THR A 197 0.87 -7.35 11.40
N HIS A 198 0.38 -6.78 12.51
CA HIS A 198 -1.04 -6.44 12.63
C HIS A 198 -1.23 -5.27 13.61
N CYS A 199 -2.12 -4.35 13.25
CA CYS A 199 -2.46 -3.23 14.13
C CYS A 199 -3.36 -3.70 15.28
N THR A 200 -3.00 -3.36 16.52
CA THR A 200 -3.68 -3.87 17.72
C THR A 200 -5.13 -3.40 17.86
N GLY A 201 -5.43 -2.20 17.36
CA GLY A 201 -6.77 -1.60 17.36
C GLY A 201 -7.52 -1.69 16.03
N ASP A 202 -7.10 -2.58 15.12
CA ASP A 202 -7.74 -2.78 13.82
C ASP A 202 -9.18 -3.30 13.97
N VAL A 203 -10.14 -2.48 13.57
CA VAL A 203 -11.57 -2.82 13.62
C VAL A 203 -12.07 -3.49 12.33
N ARG A 204 -11.33 -3.33 11.22
CA ARG A 204 -11.69 -3.94 9.94
C ARG A 204 -11.32 -5.42 9.90
N VAL A 205 -10.11 -5.73 10.31
CA VAL A 205 -9.61 -7.10 10.44
C VAL A 205 -9.15 -7.27 11.89
N PRO A 206 -9.95 -7.91 12.74
CA PRO A 206 -9.63 -8.07 14.16
C PRO A 206 -8.24 -8.64 14.39
N PHE A 207 -7.53 -8.10 15.38
CA PHE A 207 -6.14 -8.44 15.73
C PHE A 207 -5.92 -9.95 15.90
N ALA A 208 -6.90 -10.68 16.47
CA ALA A 208 -6.86 -12.13 16.64
C ALA A 208 -6.66 -12.90 15.31
N LEU A 209 -7.11 -12.34 14.17
CA LEU A 209 -6.93 -12.99 12.87
C LEU A 209 -5.48 -12.93 12.39
N GLY A 210 -4.75 -11.88 12.75
CA GLY A 210 -3.29 -11.84 12.53
C GLY A 210 -2.54 -12.83 13.42
N GLN A 211 -2.97 -12.97 14.68
CA GLN A 211 -2.43 -13.97 15.60
C GLN A 211 -2.70 -15.40 15.10
N GLU A 212 -3.89 -15.66 14.56
CA GLU A 212 -4.24 -16.93 13.94
C GLU A 212 -3.28 -17.31 12.79
N ILE A 213 -2.99 -16.35 11.88
CA ILE A 213 -2.05 -16.58 10.78
C ILE A 213 -0.66 -16.91 11.33
N ALA A 214 -0.19 -16.13 12.30
CA ALA A 214 1.14 -16.34 12.88
C ALA A 214 1.26 -17.66 13.61
N ALA A 215 0.22 -18.08 14.33
CA ALA A 215 0.19 -19.37 15.03
C ALA A 215 0.08 -20.55 14.06
N GLY A 216 -0.57 -20.39 12.90
CA GLY A 216 -0.78 -21.44 11.91
C GLY A 216 0.41 -21.69 11.00
N ILE A 217 1.29 -20.71 10.79
CA ILE A 217 2.47 -20.84 9.91
C ILE A 217 3.70 -21.24 10.75
N PRO A 218 4.35 -22.37 10.47
CA PRO A 218 5.51 -22.83 11.22
C PRO A 218 6.65 -21.80 11.23
N GLY A 219 7.10 -21.40 12.43
CA GLY A 219 8.22 -20.48 12.60
C GLY A 219 7.93 -19.02 12.22
N ALA A 220 6.68 -18.65 12.01
CA ALA A 220 6.32 -17.26 11.73
C ALA A 220 6.64 -16.32 12.91
N LYS A 221 7.18 -15.15 12.58
CA LYS A 221 7.39 -14.06 13.53
C LYS A 221 6.15 -13.17 13.55
N PHE A 222 5.68 -12.78 14.73
CA PHE A 222 4.56 -11.87 14.91
C PHE A 222 5.00 -10.56 15.53
N VAL A 223 4.66 -9.44 14.90
CA VAL A 223 4.96 -8.09 15.41
C VAL A 223 3.66 -7.28 15.49
N PRO A 224 3.15 -7.02 16.72
CA PRO A 224 2.02 -6.13 16.92
C PRO A 224 2.42 -4.68 16.64
N LEU A 225 1.53 -3.92 16.02
CA LEU A 225 1.71 -2.50 15.74
C LEU A 225 0.69 -1.70 16.55
N ASP A 226 1.15 -0.75 17.34
CA ASP A 226 0.25 0.12 18.11
C ASP A 226 -0.38 1.16 17.18
N SER A 227 -1.51 0.81 16.62
CA SER A 227 -2.36 1.65 15.78
C SER A 227 -3.81 1.15 15.85
N ARG A 228 -4.76 2.08 15.74
CA ARG A 228 -6.18 1.77 15.56
C ARG A 228 -6.58 1.69 14.09
N ASN A 229 -5.68 2.05 13.18
CA ASN A 229 -5.92 2.03 11.75
C ASN A 229 -5.57 0.65 11.17
N HIS A 230 -6.41 0.15 10.27
CA HIS A 230 -6.08 -1.03 9.48
C HIS A 230 -4.85 -0.77 8.60
N ASN A 231 -4.83 0.40 7.96
CA ASN A 231 -3.68 0.91 7.23
C ASN A 231 -2.97 1.95 8.12
N PHE A 232 -1.89 1.56 8.79
CA PHE A 232 -1.13 2.50 9.61
C PHE A 232 -0.65 3.70 8.79
N LEU A 233 -0.70 4.88 9.40
CA LEU A 233 -0.45 6.15 8.71
C LEU A 233 1.00 6.60 8.88
N ALA A 234 1.50 7.37 7.93
CA ALA A 234 2.90 7.79 7.83
C ALA A 234 3.47 8.45 9.10
N HIS A 235 2.62 9.12 9.90
CA HIS A 235 3.02 9.82 11.11
C HIS A 235 2.97 8.96 12.39
N GLU A 236 2.41 7.75 12.30
CA GLU A 236 2.28 6.86 13.46
C GLU A 236 3.60 6.15 13.78
N PRO A 237 3.91 5.92 15.06
CA PRO A 237 5.04 5.10 15.48
C PRO A 237 5.02 3.70 14.85
N ALA A 238 3.83 3.14 14.63
CA ALA A 238 3.61 1.86 13.95
C ALA A 238 4.33 1.76 12.60
N THR A 239 4.39 2.86 11.84
CA THR A 239 5.11 2.91 10.56
C THR A 239 6.59 2.59 10.72
N ARG A 240 7.23 3.17 11.73
CA ARG A 240 8.65 2.91 12.00
C ARG A 240 8.87 1.46 12.45
N ILE A 241 8.03 0.97 13.34
CA ILE A 241 8.11 -0.40 13.86
C ILE A 241 7.93 -1.40 12.72
N PHE A 242 6.98 -1.17 11.80
CA PHE A 242 6.78 -2.00 10.62
C PHE A 242 8.05 -2.07 9.76
N PHE A 243 8.63 -0.94 9.37
CA PHE A 243 9.80 -0.92 8.51
C PHE A 243 11.05 -1.49 9.18
N ASP A 244 11.24 -1.27 10.46
CA ASP A 244 12.37 -1.84 11.20
C ASP A 244 12.20 -3.37 11.34
N ALA A 245 10.98 -3.87 11.55
CA ALA A 245 10.68 -5.30 11.57
C ALA A 245 10.95 -5.95 10.20
N VAL A 246 10.50 -5.32 9.11
CA VAL A 246 10.76 -5.81 7.75
C VAL A 246 12.25 -5.79 7.43
N ALA A 247 12.98 -4.71 7.75
CA ALA A 247 14.42 -4.62 7.53
C ALA A 247 15.16 -5.73 8.29
N SER A 248 14.87 -5.88 9.58
CA SER A 248 15.47 -6.95 10.40
C SER A 248 15.15 -8.35 9.87
N PHE A 249 13.92 -8.56 9.38
CA PHE A 249 13.47 -9.83 8.85
C PHE A 249 14.15 -10.22 7.54
N LEU A 250 14.41 -9.24 6.68
CA LEU A 250 15.08 -9.44 5.38
C LEU A 250 16.61 -9.38 5.47
N GLY A 251 17.17 -9.06 6.65
CA GLY A 251 18.62 -8.87 6.81
C GLY A 251 19.13 -7.53 6.28
N ASP A 252 18.24 -6.58 6.06
CA ASP A 252 18.59 -5.23 5.63
C ASP A 252 19.12 -4.39 6.82
N PRO A 253 19.96 -3.38 6.57
CA PRO A 253 20.35 -2.45 7.62
C PRO A 253 19.12 -1.65 8.11
N PRO A 254 19.09 -1.21 9.39
CA PRO A 254 17.98 -0.43 9.92
C PRO A 254 17.81 0.89 9.14
N PHE A 255 16.57 1.39 9.06
CA PHE A 255 16.31 2.69 8.48
C PHE A 255 16.91 3.80 9.35
N ARG A 256 17.69 4.71 8.73
CA ARG A 256 18.27 5.89 9.41
C ARG A 256 17.50 7.15 9.03
N GLY A 257 17.18 8.00 9.98
CA GLY A 257 16.46 9.26 9.73
C GLY A 257 14.98 9.06 9.38
N ALA A 258 14.41 10.01 8.64
CA ALA A 258 13.01 9.98 8.22
C ALA A 258 12.78 8.92 7.13
N LEU A 259 11.68 8.19 7.27
CA LEU A 259 11.27 7.20 6.26
C LEU A 259 10.83 7.90 4.96
N PRO A 260 11.14 7.32 3.79
CA PRO A 260 10.66 7.82 2.51
C PRO A 260 9.13 7.90 2.47
N GLY A 261 8.59 8.98 1.90
CA GLY A 261 7.15 9.15 1.74
C GLY A 261 6.36 9.61 2.97
N THR A 262 7.00 9.74 4.15
CA THR A 262 6.33 10.19 5.38
C THR A 262 6.13 11.71 5.46
N ALA A 263 6.77 12.50 4.59
CA ALA A 263 6.60 13.94 4.56
C ALA A 263 5.16 14.34 4.22
N THR A 264 4.59 15.23 5.01
CA THR A 264 3.25 15.81 4.79
C THR A 264 3.19 16.59 3.48
N PHE A 265 1.98 16.88 3.00
CA PHE A 265 1.78 17.75 1.83
C PHE A 265 2.44 19.12 2.03
N LYS A 266 2.27 19.72 3.23
CA LYS A 266 2.87 21.01 3.60
C LYS A 266 4.40 20.97 3.52
N GLU A 267 5.02 19.93 4.08
CA GLU A 267 6.48 19.75 4.02
C GLU A 267 6.97 19.51 2.59
N ARG A 268 6.22 18.75 1.79
CA ARG A 268 6.54 18.55 0.37
C ARG A 268 6.44 19.85 -0.42
N ALA A 269 5.40 20.65 -0.19
CA ALA A 269 5.25 21.98 -0.81
C ALA A 269 6.39 22.91 -0.40
N GLN A 270 6.74 22.97 0.89
CA GLN A 270 7.86 23.76 1.40
C GLN A 270 9.19 23.32 0.78
N ARG A 271 9.47 22.02 0.67
CA ARG A 271 10.68 21.50 0.02
C ARG A 271 10.74 21.87 -1.47
N ARG A 272 9.60 21.84 -2.18
CA ARG A 272 9.52 22.28 -3.59
C ARG A 272 9.79 23.77 -3.73
N ILE A 273 9.19 24.60 -2.89
CA ILE A 273 9.44 26.04 -2.87
C ILE A 273 10.91 26.34 -2.59
N ALA A 274 11.49 25.74 -1.54
CA ALA A 274 12.89 25.88 -1.20
C ALA A 274 13.86 25.38 -2.31
N ALA A 275 13.45 24.38 -3.07
CA ALA A 275 14.23 23.91 -4.23
C ALA A 275 14.15 24.88 -5.42
N LEU A 276 12.98 25.51 -5.64
CA LEU A 276 12.80 26.54 -6.66
C LEU A 276 13.58 27.81 -6.30
N GLU A 277 13.54 28.24 -5.05
CA GLU A 277 14.31 29.38 -4.53
C GLU A 277 15.82 29.15 -4.67
N ARG A 278 16.33 27.99 -4.31
CA ARG A 278 17.75 27.65 -4.54
C ARG A 278 18.12 27.67 -6.03
N ASN A 279 17.29 27.14 -6.90
CA ASN A 279 17.51 27.17 -8.34
C ASN A 279 17.48 28.60 -8.90
N TRP A 280 16.61 29.46 -8.35
CA TRP A 280 16.54 30.87 -8.73
C TRP A 280 17.77 31.64 -8.26
N MET A 281 18.23 31.44 -7.01
CA MET A 281 19.47 32.04 -6.50
C MET A 281 20.69 31.65 -7.30
N ILE A 282 20.84 30.36 -7.67
CA ILE A 282 21.93 29.88 -8.51
C ILE A 282 21.91 30.57 -9.88
N LYS A 283 20.73 30.71 -10.49
CA LYS A 283 20.57 31.41 -11.77
C LYS A 283 20.87 32.91 -11.64
N ALA A 284 20.43 33.54 -10.56
CA ALA A 284 20.70 34.96 -10.29
C ALA A 284 22.22 35.23 -10.12
N VAL A 285 22.90 34.37 -9.35
CA VAL A 285 24.37 34.45 -9.19
C VAL A 285 25.08 34.24 -10.52
N ALA A 286 24.67 33.30 -11.35
CA ALA A 286 25.24 33.05 -12.66
C ALA A 286 25.06 34.26 -13.62
N ILE A 287 23.89 34.89 -13.60
CA ILE A 287 23.60 36.10 -14.40
C ILE A 287 24.45 37.27 -13.93
N LEU A 288 24.58 37.50 -12.62
CA LEU A 288 25.41 38.56 -12.05
C LEU A 288 26.88 38.36 -12.39
N ALA A 289 27.37 37.12 -12.32
CA ALA A 289 28.75 36.80 -12.71
C ALA A 289 29.02 37.04 -14.22
N ALA A 290 28.06 36.68 -15.08
CA ALA A 290 28.14 36.93 -16.52
C ALA A 290 28.13 38.45 -16.84
N LEU A 291 27.31 39.25 -16.18
CA LEU A 291 27.26 40.69 -16.34
C LEU A 291 28.55 41.37 -15.84
N ALA A 292 29.10 40.92 -14.71
CA ALA A 292 30.38 41.41 -14.21
C ALA A 292 31.53 41.10 -15.18
N GLY A 293 31.59 39.88 -15.75
CA GLY A 293 32.57 39.49 -16.76
C GLY A 293 32.47 40.32 -18.04
N ALA A 294 31.23 40.57 -18.52
CA ALA A 294 30.99 41.43 -19.68
C ALA A 294 31.47 42.89 -19.44
N MET A 295 31.22 43.42 -18.24
CA MET A 295 31.63 44.76 -17.85
C MET A 295 33.16 44.89 -17.76
N ILE A 296 33.87 43.88 -17.23
CA ILE A 296 35.33 43.84 -17.18
C ILE A 296 35.91 43.81 -18.60
N SER A 297 35.36 42.98 -19.49
CA SER A 297 35.77 42.89 -20.88
C SER A 297 35.54 44.21 -21.64
N PHE A 298 34.42 44.87 -21.40
CA PHE A 298 34.11 46.18 -21.97
C PHE A 298 35.09 47.28 -21.50
N LEU A 299 35.43 47.30 -20.20
CA LEU A 299 36.41 48.25 -19.64
C LEU A 299 37.79 48.02 -20.15
N GLN A 300 38.18 46.76 -20.40
CA GLN A 300 39.47 46.43 -21.04
C GLN A 300 39.50 46.91 -22.50
N LEU A 301 38.42 46.71 -23.26
CA LEU A 301 38.32 47.21 -24.63
C LEU A 301 38.40 48.75 -24.70
N LEU A 302 37.73 49.48 -23.79
CA LEU A 302 37.83 50.94 -23.70
C LEU A 302 39.21 51.43 -23.32
N ARG A 303 40.01 50.68 -22.55
CA ARG A 303 41.40 50.98 -22.27
C ARG A 303 42.30 50.80 -23.50
N LEU A 304 42.04 49.78 -24.31
CA LEU A 304 42.81 49.53 -25.56
C LEU A 304 42.49 50.59 -26.64
N LEU A 305 41.28 51.13 -26.67
CA LEU A 305 40.88 52.18 -27.63
C LEU A 305 41.35 53.57 -27.24
N ARG A 306 41.91 53.77 -26.04
CA ARG A 306 42.45 55.04 -25.54
C ARG A 306 43.99 55.14 -25.66
N GLN A 307 44.66 54.09 -26.14
CA GLN A 307 46.04 54.04 -26.49
C GLN A 307 46.19 54.19 -28.01
#